data_ad74682302c1b7fbf93c44b997a8d7c5
#
_entry.id   ad74682302c1b7fbf93c44b997a8d7c5
#
_cell.length_a   1.000
_cell.length_b   1.000
_cell.length_c   1.000
_cell.angle_alpha   90.00
_cell.angle_beta   90.00
_cell.angle_gamma   90.00
#
_symmetry.space_group_name_H-M   'P 1'
#
loop_
_entity.id
_entity.type
_entity.pdbx_description
1 polymer ?
#
loop_
_entity_poly.entity_id
_entity_poly.type
_entity_poly.pdbx_seq_one_letter_code
_entity_poly.pdbx_strand_id
1 'polypeptide(L)'
;VSFLREIPADETEALYLLGDIWDFWYEYRDVVPKGYVKVFAALCELMDRGVKVYFFQGNHDVWSYSYFEELGMIRLEQPALVEIAGKRFCLGHGDGLGPVPFGYRFLRSVFHCRLLQVLFSMLHPWIAFRFGNNWSKNNRLAHDKEYAFGGPEEPLYKFAVKYSSEKEVDYFIFGHYH
;
A
#
# COMPACT_ATOMS: atom_id res chain seq x y z
N VAL A 1 -8.72 -8.13 -11.44
CA VAL A 1 -10.19 -8.03 -11.34
C VAL A 1 -10.83 -9.40 -11.25
N SER A 2 -10.45 -10.39 -12.12
CA SER A 2 -10.96 -11.76 -12.04
C SER A 2 -10.78 -12.35 -10.64
N PHE A 3 -9.57 -12.33 -10.13
CA PHE A 3 -9.25 -12.80 -8.77
C PHE A 3 -10.20 -12.23 -7.70
N LEU A 4 -10.45 -10.90 -7.70
CA LEU A 4 -11.35 -10.29 -6.70
C LEU A 4 -12.79 -10.80 -6.80
N ARG A 5 -13.25 -11.12 -8.00
CA ARG A 5 -14.61 -11.66 -8.23
C ARG A 5 -14.74 -13.14 -7.89
N GLU A 6 -13.63 -13.87 -7.89
CA GLU A 6 -13.57 -15.28 -7.54
C GLU A 6 -13.48 -15.51 -6.01
N ILE A 7 -13.24 -14.44 -5.21
CA ILE A 7 -13.22 -14.52 -3.75
C ILE A 7 -14.62 -14.97 -3.25
N PRO A 8 -14.73 -16.11 -2.53
CA PRO A 8 -15.98 -16.57 -1.98
C PRO A 8 -16.36 -15.68 -0.79
N ALA A 9 -17.20 -14.66 -1.02
CA ALA A 9 -17.53 -13.68 0.02
C ALA A 9 -18.21 -14.32 1.24
N ASP A 10 -18.95 -15.40 1.06
CA ASP A 10 -19.64 -16.11 2.16
C ASP A 10 -18.67 -16.83 3.11
N GLU A 11 -17.42 -17.06 2.66
CA GLU A 11 -16.36 -17.72 3.41
C GLU A 11 -15.23 -16.75 3.80
N THR A 12 -15.33 -15.47 3.38
CA THR A 12 -14.26 -14.48 3.55
C THR A 12 -14.72 -13.37 4.49
N GLU A 13 -14.09 -13.26 5.65
CA GLU A 13 -14.37 -12.19 6.60
C GLU A 13 -13.72 -10.86 6.19
N ALA A 14 -12.48 -10.90 5.71
CA ALA A 14 -11.71 -9.72 5.42
C ALA A 14 -10.70 -9.92 4.27
N LEU A 15 -10.45 -8.84 3.53
CA LEU A 15 -9.41 -8.70 2.53
C LEU A 15 -8.42 -7.61 2.97
N TYR A 16 -7.14 -7.93 3.01
CA TYR A 16 -6.07 -6.98 3.35
C TYR A 16 -5.26 -6.63 2.11
N LEU A 17 -5.32 -5.37 1.70
CA LEU A 17 -4.53 -4.81 0.60
C LEU A 17 -3.26 -4.17 1.18
N LEU A 18 -2.10 -4.75 0.89
CA LEU A 18 -0.84 -4.38 1.54
C LEU A 18 -0.09 -3.19 0.87
N GLY A 19 -0.82 -2.26 0.27
CA GLY A 19 -0.26 -1.09 -0.40
C GLY A 19 0.20 -1.35 -1.82
N ASP A 20 0.57 -0.28 -2.52
CA ASP A 20 0.99 -0.30 -3.93
C ASP A 20 0.00 -1.02 -4.86
N ILE A 21 -1.29 -0.88 -4.54
CA ILE A 21 -2.38 -1.47 -5.36
C ILE A 21 -2.48 -0.77 -6.71
N TRP A 22 -2.02 0.46 -6.76
CA TRP A 22 -2.02 1.32 -7.94
C TRP A 22 -0.59 1.61 -8.38
N ASP A 23 -0.37 1.64 -9.67
CA ASP A 23 0.95 2.01 -10.23
C ASP A 23 1.39 3.41 -9.83
N PHE A 24 0.45 4.32 -9.75
CA PHE A 24 0.60 5.67 -9.22
C PHE A 24 -0.77 6.21 -8.84
N TRP A 25 -0.89 6.73 -7.62
CA TRP A 25 -2.10 7.35 -7.14
C TRP A 25 -1.81 8.75 -6.62
N TYR A 26 -2.58 9.72 -7.10
CA TYR A 26 -2.69 11.05 -6.53
C TYR A 26 -4.15 11.46 -6.52
N GLU A 27 -4.68 11.71 -5.34
CA GLU A 27 -6.06 12.14 -5.13
C GLU A 27 -6.12 13.66 -5.12
N TYR A 28 -6.75 14.25 -6.13
CA TYR A 28 -7.17 15.63 -6.11
C TYR A 28 -8.51 15.75 -5.39
N ARG A 29 -8.89 16.98 -5.07
CA ARG A 29 -10.15 17.22 -4.37
C ARG A 29 -11.37 16.61 -5.08
N ASP A 30 -11.45 16.76 -6.38
CA ASP A 30 -12.60 16.32 -7.17
C ASP A 30 -12.19 15.43 -8.37
N VAL A 31 -10.94 14.94 -8.40
CA VAL A 31 -10.42 14.13 -9.51
C VAL A 31 -9.51 13.01 -8.99
N VAL A 32 -9.79 11.80 -9.43
CA VAL A 32 -8.97 10.61 -9.18
C VAL A 32 -8.44 10.01 -10.48
N PRO A 33 -7.37 9.20 -10.45
CA PRO A 33 -6.85 8.52 -11.63
C PRO A 33 -7.92 7.66 -12.29
N LYS A 34 -8.08 7.79 -13.59
CA LYS A 34 -8.95 6.92 -14.38
C LYS A 34 -8.28 5.57 -14.66
N GLY A 35 -9.09 4.58 -14.97
CA GLY A 35 -8.60 3.24 -15.38
C GLY A 35 -8.85 2.15 -14.35
N TYR A 36 -9.11 2.52 -13.11
CA TYR A 36 -9.27 1.58 -11.99
C TYR A 36 -10.73 1.24 -11.65
N VAL A 37 -11.71 1.75 -12.40
CA VAL A 37 -13.16 1.60 -12.13
C VAL A 37 -13.56 0.13 -11.93
N LYS A 38 -13.03 -0.79 -12.75
CA LYS A 38 -13.36 -2.22 -12.61
C LYS A 38 -12.81 -2.86 -11.33
N VAL A 39 -11.69 -2.35 -10.82
CA VAL A 39 -11.11 -2.82 -9.55
C VAL A 39 -11.97 -2.31 -8.40
N PHE A 40 -12.30 -1.01 -8.39
CA PHE A 40 -13.18 -0.44 -7.38
C PHE A 40 -14.56 -1.09 -7.38
N ALA A 41 -15.15 -1.32 -8.55
CA ALA A 41 -16.43 -2.04 -8.63
C ALA A 41 -16.34 -3.43 -7.98
N ALA A 42 -15.28 -4.20 -8.24
CA ALA A 42 -15.12 -5.52 -7.64
C ALA A 42 -14.87 -5.44 -6.12
N LEU A 43 -14.17 -4.42 -5.62
CA LEU A 43 -13.99 -4.19 -4.19
C LEU A 43 -15.31 -3.78 -3.51
N CYS A 44 -16.10 -2.89 -4.14
CA CYS A 44 -17.42 -2.52 -3.65
C CYS A 44 -18.36 -3.74 -3.63
N GLU A 45 -18.39 -4.55 -4.70
CA GLU A 45 -19.15 -5.81 -4.76
C GLU A 45 -18.82 -6.76 -3.59
N LEU A 46 -17.54 -6.84 -3.19
CA LEU A 46 -17.12 -7.64 -2.01
C LEU A 46 -17.62 -7.02 -0.71
N MET A 47 -17.49 -5.69 -0.55
CA MET A 47 -17.95 -4.99 0.65
C MET A 47 -19.46 -5.05 0.80
N ASP A 48 -20.23 -4.93 -0.29
CA ASP A 48 -21.69 -5.08 -0.31
C ASP A 48 -22.14 -6.49 0.13
N ARG A 49 -21.29 -7.50 -0.09
CA ARG A 49 -21.49 -8.87 0.36
C ARG A 49 -20.98 -9.14 1.78
N GLY A 50 -20.50 -8.10 2.49
CA GLY A 50 -20.10 -8.16 3.89
C GLY A 50 -18.62 -8.40 4.15
N VAL A 51 -17.77 -8.50 3.13
CA VAL A 51 -16.32 -8.63 3.29
C VAL A 51 -15.72 -7.29 3.70
N LYS A 52 -14.99 -7.23 4.81
CA LYS A 52 -14.27 -6.03 5.22
C LYS A 52 -13.01 -5.86 4.36
N VAL A 53 -12.86 -4.72 3.71
CA VAL A 53 -11.66 -4.42 2.92
C VAL A 53 -10.77 -3.45 3.67
N TYR A 54 -9.62 -3.95 4.12
CA TYR A 54 -8.58 -3.15 4.76
C TYR A 54 -7.50 -2.78 3.75
N PHE A 55 -6.90 -1.59 3.88
CA PHE A 55 -5.79 -1.21 3.03
C PHE A 55 -4.69 -0.48 3.79
N PHE A 56 -3.47 -0.67 3.35
CA PHE A 56 -2.29 0.11 3.74
C PHE A 56 -1.90 1.03 2.59
N GLN A 57 -1.38 2.20 2.92
CA GLN A 57 -0.73 3.03 1.92
C GLN A 57 0.66 2.46 1.63
N GLY A 58 0.99 2.30 0.35
CA GLY A 58 2.33 2.06 -0.13
C GLY A 58 3.00 3.33 -0.63
N ASN A 59 4.19 3.21 -1.18
CA ASN A 59 4.93 4.37 -1.70
C ASN A 59 4.41 4.86 -3.06
N HIS A 60 3.66 4.06 -3.80
CA HIS A 60 3.01 4.44 -5.06
C HIS A 60 1.63 5.06 -4.88
N ASP A 61 0.98 4.81 -3.75
CA ASP A 61 -0.36 5.30 -3.42
C ASP A 61 -0.41 6.11 -2.11
N VAL A 62 0.73 6.63 -1.68
CA VAL A 62 0.88 7.47 -0.49
C VAL A 62 0.02 8.74 -0.52
N TRP A 63 -0.39 9.20 -1.69
CA TRP A 63 -1.21 10.39 -1.86
C TRP A 63 -2.70 10.04 -2.05
N SER A 64 -3.17 8.99 -1.37
CA SER A 64 -4.58 8.71 -1.12
C SER A 64 -5.01 9.41 0.18
N TYR A 65 -6.07 10.19 0.13
CA TYR A 65 -6.52 10.96 1.30
C TYR A 65 -7.79 10.40 1.93
N SER A 66 -8.92 10.49 1.28
CA SER A 66 -10.21 10.03 1.82
C SER A 66 -11.01 9.13 0.86
N TYR A 67 -10.66 9.12 -0.41
CA TYR A 67 -11.46 8.47 -1.44
C TYR A 67 -11.69 6.97 -1.20
N PHE A 68 -10.69 6.27 -0.69
CA PHE A 68 -10.83 4.84 -0.42
C PHE A 68 -11.75 4.58 0.78
N GLU A 69 -11.65 5.41 1.82
CA GLU A 69 -12.55 5.36 2.97
C GLU A 69 -13.98 5.78 2.60
N GLU A 70 -14.15 6.73 1.69
CA GLU A 70 -15.46 7.12 1.14
C GLU A 70 -16.12 5.97 0.37
N LEU A 71 -15.34 5.07 -0.22
CA LEU A 71 -15.83 3.84 -0.86
C LEU A 71 -16.16 2.73 0.14
N GLY A 72 -15.83 2.90 1.43
CA GLY A 72 -16.09 1.92 2.49
C GLY A 72 -14.88 1.08 2.90
N MET A 73 -13.69 1.31 2.35
CA MET A 73 -12.47 0.62 2.78
C MET A 73 -11.96 1.18 4.10
N ILE A 74 -11.23 0.37 4.85
CA ILE A 74 -10.70 0.71 6.17
C ILE A 74 -9.19 0.86 6.08
N ARG A 75 -8.68 2.07 6.33
CA ARG A 75 -7.24 2.34 6.37
C ARG A 75 -6.61 1.75 7.62
N LEU A 76 -5.48 1.10 7.44
CA LEU A 76 -4.60 0.66 8.52
C LEU A 76 -3.25 1.36 8.42
N GLU A 77 -2.73 1.76 9.58
CA GLU A 77 -1.37 2.28 9.69
C GLU A 77 -0.39 1.13 9.93
N GLN A 78 0.76 1.19 9.25
CA GLN A 78 1.79 0.17 9.41
C GLN A 78 2.76 0.50 10.55
N PRO A 79 3.24 -0.52 11.30
CA PRO A 79 2.82 -1.91 11.26
C PRO A 79 1.50 -2.12 12.03
N ALA A 80 0.55 -2.85 11.47
CA ALA A 80 -0.67 -3.23 12.15
C ALA A 80 -0.56 -4.65 12.72
N LEU A 81 -0.88 -4.81 14.00
CA LEU A 81 -0.99 -6.12 14.63
C LEU A 81 -2.46 -6.53 14.64
N VAL A 82 -2.79 -7.59 13.93
CA VAL A 82 -4.16 -8.11 13.81
C VAL A 82 -4.21 -9.57 14.24
N GLU A 83 -5.32 -9.97 14.82
CA GLU A 83 -5.58 -11.36 15.18
C GLU A 83 -6.50 -11.99 14.13
N ILE A 84 -6.04 -13.09 13.51
CA ILE A 84 -6.80 -13.86 12.51
C ILE A 84 -6.73 -15.33 12.91
N ALA A 85 -7.91 -15.94 13.14
CA ALA A 85 -8.02 -17.34 13.54
C ALA A 85 -7.14 -17.71 14.76
N GLY A 86 -7.07 -16.83 15.77
CA GLY A 86 -6.29 -17.04 17.00
C GLY A 86 -4.78 -16.91 16.82
N LYS A 87 -4.31 -16.40 15.69
CA LYS A 87 -2.89 -16.11 15.40
C LYS A 87 -2.69 -14.61 15.24
N ARG A 88 -1.53 -14.12 15.67
CA ARG A 88 -1.15 -12.70 15.59
C ARG A 88 -0.31 -12.43 14.35
N PHE A 89 -0.83 -11.59 13.47
CA PHE A 89 -0.21 -11.17 12.23
C PHE A 89 0.25 -9.72 12.35
N CYS A 90 1.50 -9.46 12.00
CA CYS A 90 2.02 -8.12 11.80
C CYS A 90 1.97 -7.80 10.31
N LEU A 91 1.06 -6.92 9.92
CA LEU A 91 0.79 -6.57 8.53
C LEU A 91 1.28 -5.15 8.22
N GLY A 92 1.66 -4.92 6.97
CA GLY A 92 1.99 -3.60 6.47
C GLY A 92 2.43 -3.61 5.02
N HIS A 93 2.63 -2.43 4.45
CA HIS A 93 3.28 -2.35 3.15
C HIS A 93 4.77 -2.71 3.26
N GLY A 94 5.46 -2.15 4.24
CA GLY A 94 6.86 -2.45 4.51
C GLY A 94 7.83 -1.30 4.18
N ASP A 95 7.40 -0.33 3.41
CA ASP A 95 8.24 0.83 3.09
C ASP A 95 8.61 1.63 4.35
N GLY A 96 9.88 1.89 4.52
CA GLY A 96 10.38 2.65 5.69
C GLY A 96 10.35 1.90 7.01
N LEU A 97 10.00 0.61 7.05
CA LEU A 97 10.17 -0.26 8.21
C LEU A 97 11.62 -0.77 8.27
N GLY A 98 12.20 -0.77 9.48
CA GLY A 98 13.60 -1.15 9.70
C GLY A 98 14.62 -0.07 9.29
N PRO A 99 15.90 -0.43 9.19
CA PRO A 99 16.97 0.48 8.82
C PRO A 99 16.96 0.74 7.31
N VAL A 100 16.59 1.95 6.91
CA VAL A 100 16.58 2.37 5.50
C VAL A 100 17.65 3.42 5.23
N PRO A 101 18.23 3.47 4.00
CA PRO A 101 19.23 4.45 3.61
C PRO A 101 18.74 5.90 3.80
N PHE A 102 19.66 6.81 4.12
CA PHE A 102 19.33 8.23 4.33
C PHE A 102 18.61 8.86 3.11
N GLY A 103 19.08 8.56 1.90
CA GLY A 103 18.44 9.06 0.67
C GLY A 103 16.98 8.64 0.52
N TYR A 104 16.66 7.40 0.87
CA TYR A 104 15.29 6.90 0.87
C TYR A 104 14.44 7.62 1.94
N ARG A 105 14.98 7.78 3.15
CA ARG A 105 14.30 8.53 4.23
C ARG A 105 14.00 9.96 3.83
N PHE A 106 14.95 10.62 3.17
CA PHE A 106 14.76 11.99 2.67
C PHE A 106 13.65 12.02 1.61
N LEU A 107 13.71 11.15 0.60
CA LEU A 107 12.69 11.07 -0.45
C LEU A 107 11.29 10.79 0.14
N ARG A 108 11.21 9.86 1.07
CA ARG A 108 9.96 9.56 1.79
C ARG A 108 9.44 10.79 2.54
N SER A 109 10.31 11.54 3.21
CA SER A 109 9.94 12.78 3.89
C SER A 109 9.41 13.85 2.93
N VAL A 110 9.96 13.95 1.72
CA VAL A 110 9.48 14.83 0.66
C VAL A 110 8.05 14.43 0.23
N PHE A 111 7.80 13.15 0.02
CA PHE A 111 6.47 12.66 -0.40
C PHE A 111 5.40 12.81 0.69
N HIS A 112 5.78 12.71 1.96
CA HIS A 112 4.88 12.93 3.10
C HIS A 112 4.75 14.42 3.50
N CYS A 113 5.55 15.32 2.92
CA CYS A 113 5.48 16.75 3.22
C CYS A 113 4.19 17.37 2.68
N ARG A 114 3.29 17.78 3.58
CA ARG A 114 1.99 18.33 3.22
C ARG A 114 2.06 19.56 2.32
N LEU A 115 3.04 20.44 2.57
CA LEU A 115 3.25 21.62 1.73
C LEU A 115 3.58 21.23 0.29
N LEU A 116 4.48 20.25 0.09
CA LEU A 116 4.87 19.77 -1.24
C LEU A 116 3.70 19.07 -1.93
N GLN A 117 2.88 18.34 -1.19
CA GLN A 117 1.65 17.73 -1.71
C GLN A 117 0.68 18.80 -2.21
N VAL A 118 0.48 19.89 -1.44
CA VAL A 118 -0.37 21.02 -1.86
C VAL A 118 0.21 21.71 -3.10
N LEU A 119 1.52 21.97 -3.15
CA LEU A 119 2.15 22.52 -4.35
C LEU A 119 1.99 21.59 -5.56
N PHE A 120 2.13 20.30 -5.38
CA PHE A 120 1.89 19.31 -6.44
C PHE A 120 0.43 19.31 -6.93
N SER A 121 -0.53 19.53 -6.02
CA SER A 121 -1.95 19.62 -6.37
C SER A 121 -2.29 20.81 -7.29
N MET A 122 -1.43 21.81 -7.35
CA MET A 122 -1.59 22.96 -8.26
C MET A 122 -1.24 22.62 -9.71
N LEU A 123 -0.58 21.47 -9.94
CA LEU A 123 -0.32 20.99 -11.29
C LEU A 123 -1.61 20.48 -11.93
N HIS A 124 -1.77 20.76 -13.22
CA HIS A 124 -2.90 20.18 -13.96
C HIS A 124 -2.85 18.63 -13.87
N PRO A 125 -3.95 17.94 -13.59
CA PRO A 125 -3.97 16.49 -13.39
C PRO A 125 -3.29 15.69 -14.51
N TRP A 126 -3.45 16.09 -15.77
CA TRP A 126 -2.78 15.45 -16.90
C TRP A 126 -1.24 15.45 -16.77
N ILE A 127 -0.65 16.56 -16.31
CA ILE A 127 0.81 16.67 -16.13
C ILE A 127 1.24 15.79 -14.96
N ALA A 128 0.54 15.88 -13.83
CA ALA A 128 0.86 15.12 -12.63
C ALA A 128 0.77 13.60 -12.85
N PHE A 129 -0.31 13.12 -13.50
CA PHE A 129 -0.45 11.69 -13.80
C PHE A 129 0.56 11.20 -14.84
N ARG A 130 0.90 12.01 -15.85
CA ARG A 130 1.96 11.66 -16.80
C ARG A 130 3.32 11.55 -16.11
N PHE A 131 3.64 12.49 -15.23
CA PHE A 131 4.88 12.45 -14.44
C PHE A 131 4.92 11.22 -13.52
N GLY A 132 3.87 11.00 -12.72
CA GLY A 132 3.81 9.90 -11.78
C GLY A 132 3.84 8.53 -12.45
N ASN A 133 3.09 8.33 -13.54
CA ASN A 133 3.10 7.08 -14.29
C ASN A 133 4.47 6.81 -14.94
N ASN A 134 5.15 7.84 -15.46
CA ASN A 134 6.50 7.68 -16.01
C ASN A 134 7.51 7.35 -14.90
N TRP A 135 7.40 8.00 -13.74
CA TRP A 135 8.22 7.70 -12.58
C TRP A 135 8.05 6.25 -12.12
N SER A 136 6.82 5.81 -11.92
CA SER A 136 6.50 4.42 -11.52
C SER A 136 7.02 3.41 -12.53
N LYS A 137 6.81 3.66 -13.83
CA LYS A 137 7.30 2.78 -14.90
C LYS A 137 8.83 2.67 -14.90
N ASN A 138 9.53 3.80 -14.74
CA ASN A 138 11.00 3.81 -14.70
C ASN A 138 11.55 3.09 -13.47
N ASN A 139 10.89 3.23 -12.32
CA ASN A 139 11.26 2.49 -11.12
C ASN A 139 11.11 0.98 -11.32
N ARG A 140 9.99 0.52 -11.90
CA ARG A 140 9.81 -0.90 -12.23
C ARG A 140 10.91 -1.42 -13.16
N LEU A 141 11.19 -0.72 -14.24
CA LEU A 141 12.26 -1.12 -15.19
C LEU A 141 13.66 -1.14 -14.54
N ALA A 142 13.90 -0.30 -13.53
CA ALA A 142 15.14 -0.30 -12.76
C ALA A 142 15.22 -1.47 -11.77
N HIS A 143 14.10 -1.96 -11.29
CA HIS A 143 13.98 -3.06 -10.32
C HIS A 143 13.51 -4.39 -10.94
N ASP A 144 13.44 -4.48 -12.28
CA ASP A 144 13.01 -5.67 -13.05
C ASP A 144 14.02 -6.85 -12.94
N LYS A 145 14.95 -6.78 -11.97
CA LYS A 145 15.75 -7.91 -11.54
C LYS A 145 14.95 -8.69 -10.53
N GLU A 146 14.80 -9.97 -10.80
CA GLU A 146 14.19 -10.93 -9.90
C GLU A 146 14.66 -10.69 -8.45
N TYR A 147 13.75 -10.32 -7.56
CA TYR A 147 14.10 -10.07 -6.17
C TYR A 147 14.62 -11.37 -5.55
N ALA A 148 15.84 -11.33 -5.05
CA ALA A 148 16.42 -12.42 -4.29
C ALA A 148 16.52 -12.01 -2.82
N PHE A 149 15.92 -12.78 -1.93
CA PHE A 149 15.99 -12.53 -0.50
C PHE A 149 17.43 -12.41 -0.02
N GLY A 150 17.81 -11.23 0.48
CA GLY A 150 19.16 -10.90 0.95
C GLY A 150 19.49 -11.43 2.36
N GLY A 151 18.60 -12.23 2.96
CA GLY A 151 18.80 -12.83 4.27
C GLY A 151 18.66 -11.86 5.44
N PRO A 152 19.38 -12.11 6.56
CA PRO A 152 19.26 -11.33 7.80
C PRO A 152 19.61 -9.85 7.68
N GLU A 153 20.28 -9.45 6.62
CA GLU A 153 20.69 -8.06 6.38
C GLU A 153 19.55 -7.18 5.85
N GLU A 154 18.44 -7.79 5.42
CA GLU A 154 17.29 -7.05 4.90
C GLU A 154 16.61 -6.17 5.94
N PRO A 155 16.22 -4.94 5.56
CA PRO A 155 15.54 -4.01 6.48
C PRO A 155 14.29 -4.60 7.12
N LEU A 156 13.43 -5.28 6.35
CA LEU A 156 12.21 -5.89 6.87
C LEU A 156 12.47 -7.09 7.77
N TYR A 157 13.52 -7.88 7.49
CA TYR A 157 13.93 -8.96 8.39
C TYR A 157 14.42 -8.40 9.73
N LYS A 158 15.29 -7.38 9.70
CA LYS A 158 15.77 -6.69 10.93
C LYS A 158 14.63 -6.07 11.72
N PHE A 159 13.66 -5.49 11.02
CA PHE A 159 12.44 -4.98 11.65
C PHE A 159 11.66 -6.11 12.34
N ALA A 160 11.39 -7.21 11.65
CA ALA A 160 10.63 -8.33 12.18
C ALA A 160 11.30 -8.94 13.44
N VAL A 161 12.61 -9.17 13.40
CA VAL A 161 13.39 -9.67 14.55
C VAL A 161 13.29 -8.72 15.74
N LYS A 162 13.46 -7.42 15.52
CA LYS A 162 13.33 -6.42 16.60
C LYS A 162 11.90 -6.40 17.14
N TYR A 163 10.90 -6.34 16.27
CA TYR A 163 9.51 -6.24 16.66
C TYR A 163 9.03 -7.48 17.43
N SER A 164 9.49 -8.68 17.04
CA SER A 164 9.18 -9.93 17.74
C SER A 164 9.82 -10.04 19.14
N SER A 165 10.88 -9.28 19.42
CA SER A 165 11.44 -9.19 20.77
C SER A 165 10.60 -8.33 21.72
N GLU A 166 9.76 -7.46 21.19
CA GLU A 166 8.93 -6.53 21.95
C GLU A 166 7.47 -6.97 22.03
N LYS A 167 7.01 -7.69 21.02
CA LYS A 167 5.62 -8.15 20.88
C LYS A 167 5.56 -9.58 20.37
N GLU A 168 4.61 -10.33 20.89
CA GLU A 168 4.35 -11.68 20.39
C GLU A 168 3.65 -11.60 19.04
N VAL A 169 4.27 -12.15 18.00
CA VAL A 169 3.78 -12.18 16.62
C VAL A 169 4.04 -13.57 16.06
N ASP A 170 3.01 -14.18 15.47
CA ASP A 170 3.15 -15.49 14.83
C ASP A 170 3.65 -15.34 13.38
N TYR A 171 3.19 -14.30 12.66
CA TYR A 171 3.48 -14.09 11.25
C TYR A 171 3.73 -12.62 10.92
N PHE A 172 4.70 -12.36 10.03
CA PHE A 172 4.93 -11.06 9.42
C PHE A 172 4.62 -11.15 7.92
N ILE A 173 3.74 -10.27 7.43
CA ILE A 173 3.39 -10.20 6.01
C ILE A 173 3.50 -8.76 5.55
N PHE A 174 4.41 -8.53 4.60
CA PHE A 174 4.66 -7.23 4.01
C PHE A 174 4.56 -7.29 2.49
N GLY A 175 4.14 -6.17 1.88
CA GLY A 175 4.27 -5.93 0.45
C GLY A 175 5.68 -5.43 0.09
N HIS A 176 5.79 -4.43 -0.78
CA HIS A 176 6.98 -3.64 -1.16
C HIS A 176 8.07 -4.40 -1.92
N TYR A 177 8.48 -5.58 -1.51
CA TYR A 177 9.43 -6.43 -2.23
C TYR A 177 8.66 -7.48 -3.05
N HIS A 178 8.87 -7.45 -4.37
CA HIS A 178 8.21 -8.33 -5.34
C HIS A 178 9.19 -9.33 -5.94
#